data_f184b7832d3dac280c918c3a73e8a471
#
_entry.id   f184b7832d3dac280c918c3a73e8a471
#
_cell.length_a   1.000
_cell.length_b   1.000
_cell.length_c   1.000
_cell.angle_alpha   90.00
_cell.angle_beta   90.00
_cell.angle_gamma   90.00
#
_symmetry.space_group_name_H-M   'P 1'
#
loop_
_entity.id
_entity.type
_entity.pdbx_description
1 polymer ?
#
loop_
_entity_poly.entity_id
_entity_poly.type
_entity_poly.pdbx_seq_one_letter_code
_entity_poly.pdbx_strand_id
1 'polypeptide(L)'
;MPKISAQKQSWFILLTFSWCFFVISASTFSSLGVVIPFMVNELEWTWTTAGLGFTFLAMACGVSGYLPSITIKNWGIAKTLFVGLCLLTVGFLTLYATHIPATYFLGCILVGMGYTFVGAIPGTYIITHFFVKRSTAFGFYYTMGGLGGVAGPLIVWLANDALGNWRLHWIITLTLIASSVLLMWLSLAFTDATRLKLPPKDEEKTTQSNVYETRETWRFRDALRTPQYWAICAAYTSVLLVGTTVNSFSVSHLTQIGVTFALASTMLSLEAFCNAMSRVIGGFIAEFFEPKTMLQAALLMLAGGMVALSYGNSLFIQVIYAIAIGFGFGLTFLSCTVLILRYFGSGPYLQLFSTLNLFATVAASAPYICGTMRDVTGSFVSPFLLVGAMPAVVFVVVSFMRPPKLVKEAGKNA
;
A
#
# COMPACT_ATOMS: atom_id res chain seq x y z
N MET A 1 -16.74 13.23 -35.76
CA MET A 1 -16.67 13.16 -34.30
C MET A 1 -15.74 14.27 -33.80
N PRO A 2 -16.10 15.08 -32.82
CA PRO A 2 -15.24 16.14 -32.31
C PRO A 2 -13.93 15.53 -31.79
N LYS A 3 -12.79 16.06 -32.24
CA LYS A 3 -11.45 15.63 -31.80
C LYS A 3 -11.30 15.97 -30.32
N ILE A 4 -11.41 14.96 -29.45
CA ILE A 4 -11.12 15.09 -28.01
C ILE A 4 -9.69 15.55 -27.85
N SER A 5 -9.42 16.60 -27.05
CA SER A 5 -8.06 17.08 -26.83
C SER A 5 -7.18 16.01 -26.21
N ALA A 6 -5.88 15.97 -26.55
CA ALA A 6 -4.94 14.98 -26.01
C ALA A 6 -4.94 14.93 -24.47
N GLN A 7 -5.10 16.09 -23.82
CA GLN A 7 -5.20 16.18 -22.36
C GLN A 7 -6.44 15.47 -21.80
N LYS A 8 -7.61 15.59 -22.45
CA LYS A 8 -8.83 14.90 -22.02
C LYS A 8 -8.70 13.39 -22.19
N GLN A 9 -8.01 12.92 -23.24
CA GLN A 9 -7.73 11.50 -23.45
C GLN A 9 -6.82 10.93 -22.37
N SER A 10 -5.75 11.65 -22.00
CA SER A 10 -4.84 11.23 -20.91
C SER A 10 -5.58 11.10 -19.58
N TRP A 11 -6.45 12.07 -19.25
CA TRP A 11 -7.25 12.00 -18.01
C TRP A 11 -8.28 10.86 -18.05
N PHE A 12 -8.88 10.58 -19.20
CA PHE A 12 -9.81 9.45 -19.34
C PHE A 12 -9.11 8.11 -19.08
N ILE A 13 -7.91 7.90 -19.64
CA ILE A 13 -7.10 6.70 -19.34
C ILE A 13 -6.76 6.65 -17.85
N LEU A 14 -6.30 7.76 -17.28
CA LEU A 14 -5.97 7.80 -15.86
C LEU A 14 -7.17 7.43 -14.98
N LEU A 15 -8.36 7.91 -15.31
CA LEU A 15 -9.60 7.58 -14.58
C LEU A 15 -9.91 6.08 -14.63
N THR A 16 -9.80 5.42 -15.79
CA THR A 16 -10.06 3.99 -15.92
C THR A 16 -9.03 3.15 -15.16
N PHE A 17 -7.75 3.55 -15.20
CA PHE A 17 -6.69 2.89 -14.43
C PHE A 17 -6.82 3.12 -12.93
N SER A 18 -7.21 4.34 -12.52
CA SER A 18 -7.48 4.66 -11.12
C SER A 18 -8.68 3.91 -10.55
N TRP A 19 -9.73 3.75 -11.36
CA TRP A 19 -10.88 2.93 -11.01
C TRP A 19 -10.48 1.46 -10.80
N CYS A 20 -9.68 0.90 -11.71
CA CYS A 20 -9.19 -0.46 -11.55
C CYS A 20 -8.30 -0.62 -10.30
N PHE A 21 -7.46 0.37 -10.02
CA PHE A 21 -6.62 0.37 -8.82
C PHE A 21 -7.46 0.47 -7.53
N PHE A 22 -8.53 1.26 -7.54
CA PHE A 22 -9.54 1.27 -6.47
C PHE A 22 -10.16 -0.11 -6.26
N VAL A 23 -10.67 -0.74 -7.33
CA VAL A 23 -11.33 -2.04 -7.26
C VAL A 23 -10.37 -3.14 -6.78
N ILE A 24 -9.15 -3.21 -7.31
CA ILE A 24 -8.20 -4.26 -6.92
C ILE A 24 -7.71 -4.06 -5.48
N SER A 25 -7.54 -2.82 -5.02
CA SER A 25 -7.18 -2.54 -3.63
C SER A 25 -8.32 -2.94 -2.67
N ALA A 26 -9.57 -2.67 -3.03
CA ALA A 26 -10.75 -3.13 -2.30
C ALA A 26 -10.81 -4.66 -2.20
N SER A 27 -10.47 -5.35 -3.29
CA SER A 27 -10.68 -6.79 -3.48
C SER A 27 -9.58 -7.67 -2.91
N THR A 28 -8.43 -7.10 -2.52
CA THR A 28 -7.26 -7.88 -2.08
C THR A 28 -7.03 -7.73 -0.58
N PHE A 29 -6.18 -6.79 -0.18
CA PHE A 29 -5.72 -6.67 1.20
C PHE A 29 -6.86 -6.39 2.20
N SER A 30 -7.71 -5.40 1.90
CA SER A 30 -8.76 -4.98 2.83
C SER A 30 -9.85 -6.03 2.98
N SER A 31 -10.28 -6.67 1.91
CA SER A 31 -11.34 -7.67 1.99
C SER A 31 -10.86 -9.02 2.50
N LEU A 32 -9.63 -9.45 2.21
CA LEU A 32 -9.10 -10.72 2.75
C LEU A 32 -9.10 -10.71 4.28
N GLY A 33 -8.62 -9.63 4.93
CA GLY A 33 -8.62 -9.54 6.38
C GLY A 33 -10.02 -9.59 7.01
N VAL A 34 -11.02 -9.06 6.31
CA VAL A 34 -12.43 -9.09 6.75
C VAL A 34 -13.04 -10.48 6.57
N VAL A 35 -12.61 -11.25 5.57
CA VAL A 35 -13.08 -12.63 5.32
C VAL A 35 -12.43 -13.64 6.28
N ILE A 36 -11.22 -13.39 6.77
CA ILE A 36 -10.47 -14.32 7.63
C ILE A 36 -11.30 -14.91 8.80
N PRO A 37 -12.07 -14.14 9.59
CA PRO A 37 -12.88 -14.71 10.69
C PRO A 37 -13.85 -15.78 10.22
N PHE A 38 -14.49 -15.58 9.06
CA PHE A 38 -15.44 -16.55 8.50
C PHE A 38 -14.71 -17.80 8.02
N MET A 39 -13.53 -17.66 7.40
CA MET A 39 -12.71 -18.78 6.95
C MET A 39 -12.23 -19.62 8.13
N VAL A 40 -11.71 -18.99 9.18
CA VAL A 40 -11.22 -19.66 10.38
C VAL A 40 -12.35 -20.45 11.05
N ASN A 41 -13.53 -19.85 11.18
CA ASN A 41 -14.67 -20.51 11.82
C ASN A 41 -15.26 -21.66 10.99
N GLU A 42 -15.40 -21.50 9.67
CA GLU A 42 -16.02 -22.53 8.81
C GLU A 42 -15.07 -23.67 8.49
N LEU A 43 -13.77 -23.38 8.28
CA LEU A 43 -12.77 -24.36 7.86
C LEU A 43 -11.97 -24.93 9.04
N GLU A 44 -12.28 -24.47 10.27
CA GLU A 44 -11.59 -24.88 11.51
C GLU A 44 -10.07 -24.68 11.44
N TRP A 45 -9.65 -23.58 10.78
CA TRP A 45 -8.23 -23.26 10.61
C TRP A 45 -7.68 -22.51 11.82
N THR A 46 -6.36 -22.63 11.99
CA THR A 46 -5.62 -21.80 12.94
C THR A 46 -5.44 -20.38 12.42
N TRP A 47 -5.25 -19.43 13.31
CA TRP A 47 -4.92 -18.05 12.96
C TRP A 47 -3.55 -17.95 12.28
N THR A 48 -2.62 -18.88 12.62
CA THR A 48 -1.35 -19.08 11.92
C THR A 48 -1.57 -19.35 10.42
N THR A 49 -2.45 -20.28 10.08
CA THR A 49 -2.77 -20.62 8.69
C THR A 49 -3.36 -19.42 7.94
N ALA A 50 -4.30 -18.73 8.56
CA ALA A 50 -4.92 -17.54 7.97
C ALA A 50 -3.90 -16.41 7.74
N GLY A 51 -3.06 -16.14 8.74
CA GLY A 51 -1.99 -15.16 8.65
C GLY A 51 -0.92 -15.51 7.61
N LEU A 52 -0.59 -16.80 7.49
CA LEU A 52 0.39 -17.26 6.49
C LEU A 52 -0.09 -17.02 5.07
N GLY A 53 -1.39 -17.21 4.77
CA GLY A 53 -1.95 -16.87 3.46
C GLY A 53 -1.86 -15.37 3.15
N PHE A 54 -2.17 -14.52 4.14
CA PHE A 54 -1.99 -13.06 3.99
C PHE A 54 -0.52 -12.69 3.76
N THR A 55 0.40 -13.35 4.48
CA THR A 55 1.85 -13.23 4.28
C THR A 55 2.24 -13.59 2.84
N PHE A 56 1.76 -14.71 2.30
CA PHE A 56 2.04 -15.12 0.93
C PHE A 56 1.49 -14.12 -0.10
N LEU A 57 0.31 -13.56 0.11
CA LEU A 57 -0.23 -12.49 -0.73
C LEU A 57 0.70 -11.27 -0.75
N ALA A 58 1.10 -10.78 0.41
CA ALA A 58 1.94 -9.60 0.53
C ALA A 58 3.36 -9.84 -0.02
N MET A 59 3.96 -11.01 0.25
CA MET A 59 5.26 -11.41 -0.32
C MET A 59 5.19 -11.54 -1.84
N ALA A 60 4.13 -12.14 -2.37
CA ALA A 60 3.94 -12.27 -3.82
C ALA A 60 3.84 -10.90 -4.49
N CYS A 61 3.15 -9.91 -3.88
CA CYS A 61 3.16 -8.53 -4.35
C CYS A 61 4.57 -7.94 -4.37
N GLY A 62 5.34 -8.10 -3.29
CA GLY A 62 6.70 -7.54 -3.19
C GLY A 62 7.65 -8.14 -4.21
N VAL A 63 7.73 -9.47 -4.27
CA VAL A 63 8.66 -10.21 -5.14
C VAL A 63 8.29 -10.07 -6.62
N SER A 64 6.99 -10.12 -6.96
CA SER A 64 6.55 -10.00 -8.35
C SER A 64 6.52 -8.56 -8.87
N GLY A 65 6.75 -7.56 -8.02
CA GLY A 65 6.63 -6.14 -8.40
C GLY A 65 7.51 -5.70 -9.57
N TYR A 66 8.61 -6.42 -9.85
CA TYR A 66 9.47 -6.14 -11.00
C TYR A 66 8.96 -6.75 -12.33
N LEU A 67 8.22 -7.84 -12.27
CA LEU A 67 7.76 -8.58 -13.46
C LEU A 67 6.87 -7.77 -14.41
N PRO A 68 5.87 -6.98 -13.94
CA PRO A 68 5.05 -6.17 -14.84
C PRO A 68 5.86 -5.16 -15.65
N SER A 69 6.93 -4.61 -15.10
CA SER A 69 7.78 -3.67 -15.83
C SER A 69 8.49 -4.35 -17.01
N ILE A 70 8.95 -5.60 -16.84
CA ILE A 70 9.55 -6.39 -17.91
C ILE A 70 8.50 -6.73 -18.97
N THR A 71 7.33 -7.18 -18.54
CA THR A 71 6.27 -7.59 -19.49
C THR A 71 5.71 -6.40 -20.26
N ILE A 72 5.56 -5.22 -19.66
CA ILE A 72 5.17 -3.99 -20.35
C ILE A 72 6.20 -3.63 -21.42
N LYS A 73 7.51 -3.71 -21.08
CA LYS A 73 8.59 -3.40 -22.00
C LYS A 73 8.63 -4.35 -23.21
N ASN A 74 8.43 -5.65 -22.97
CA ASN A 74 8.61 -6.69 -24.00
C ASN A 74 7.33 -6.97 -24.79
N TRP A 75 6.16 -6.94 -24.14
CA TRP A 75 4.88 -7.37 -24.72
C TRP A 75 3.85 -6.25 -24.81
N GLY A 76 4.14 -5.10 -24.19
CA GLY A 76 3.21 -3.97 -24.09
C GLY A 76 2.21 -4.09 -22.96
N ILE A 77 1.57 -2.95 -22.62
CA ILE A 77 0.70 -2.82 -21.47
C ILE A 77 -0.56 -3.71 -21.57
N ALA A 78 -1.16 -3.82 -22.76
CA ALA A 78 -2.39 -4.59 -22.96
C ALA A 78 -2.22 -6.08 -22.65
N LYS A 79 -1.11 -6.68 -23.08
CA LYS A 79 -0.81 -8.10 -22.79
C LYS A 79 -0.45 -8.29 -21.31
N THR A 80 0.22 -7.33 -20.70
CA THR A 80 0.52 -7.35 -19.26
C THR A 80 -0.75 -7.36 -18.43
N LEU A 81 -1.73 -6.51 -18.76
CA LEU A 81 -3.05 -6.50 -18.11
C LEU A 81 -3.79 -7.84 -18.28
N PHE A 82 -3.67 -8.47 -19.45
CA PHE A 82 -4.27 -9.79 -19.70
C PHE A 82 -3.66 -10.86 -18.79
N VAL A 83 -2.34 -10.91 -18.69
CA VAL A 83 -1.65 -11.86 -17.78
C VAL A 83 -2.10 -11.61 -16.34
N GLY A 84 -2.18 -10.35 -15.92
CA GLY A 84 -2.67 -10.00 -14.58
C GLY A 84 -4.12 -10.44 -14.34
N LEU A 85 -5.00 -10.27 -15.33
CA LEU A 85 -6.40 -10.73 -15.24
C LEU A 85 -6.47 -12.27 -15.15
N CYS A 86 -5.66 -13.00 -15.92
CA CYS A 86 -5.58 -14.46 -15.82
C CYS A 86 -5.13 -14.91 -14.42
N LEU A 87 -4.09 -14.27 -13.86
CA LEU A 87 -3.60 -14.56 -12.51
C LEU A 87 -4.68 -14.30 -11.46
N LEU A 88 -5.38 -13.16 -11.53
CA LEU A 88 -6.47 -12.81 -10.62
C LEU A 88 -7.66 -13.76 -10.77
N THR A 89 -8.03 -14.12 -12.00
CA THR A 89 -9.13 -15.06 -12.26
C THR A 89 -8.85 -16.41 -11.62
N VAL A 90 -7.69 -17.01 -11.90
CA VAL A 90 -7.30 -18.30 -11.30
C VAL A 90 -7.18 -18.16 -9.79
N GLY A 91 -6.57 -17.07 -9.29
CA GLY A 91 -6.40 -16.82 -7.87
C GLY A 91 -7.73 -16.70 -7.12
N PHE A 92 -8.67 -15.88 -7.58
CA PHE A 92 -9.98 -15.72 -6.94
C PHE A 92 -10.86 -16.97 -7.06
N LEU A 93 -10.82 -17.70 -8.18
CA LEU A 93 -11.52 -18.97 -8.30
C LEU A 93 -10.93 -20.03 -7.36
N THR A 94 -9.61 -20.04 -7.17
CA THR A 94 -8.94 -20.93 -6.21
C THR A 94 -9.34 -20.57 -4.77
N LEU A 95 -9.44 -19.27 -4.44
CA LEU A 95 -9.92 -18.81 -3.12
C LEU A 95 -11.40 -19.13 -2.91
N TYR A 96 -12.25 -19.00 -3.93
CA TYR A 96 -13.66 -19.38 -3.86
C TYR A 96 -13.84 -20.88 -3.57
N ALA A 97 -13.05 -21.73 -4.26
CA ALA A 97 -13.12 -23.19 -4.12
C ALA A 97 -12.27 -23.73 -2.95
N THR A 98 -11.75 -22.86 -2.10
CA THR A 98 -10.80 -23.25 -1.05
C THR A 98 -11.48 -24.05 0.07
N HIS A 99 -10.91 -25.22 0.41
CA HIS A 99 -11.26 -26.06 1.55
C HIS A 99 -10.02 -26.53 2.31
N ILE A 100 -8.83 -26.44 1.73
CA ILE A 100 -7.56 -26.85 2.32
C ILE A 100 -6.56 -25.70 2.31
N PRO A 101 -5.63 -25.63 3.27
CA PRO A 101 -4.64 -24.56 3.35
C PRO A 101 -3.79 -24.38 2.08
N ALA A 102 -3.44 -25.48 1.39
CA ALA A 102 -2.61 -25.41 0.19
C ALA A 102 -3.28 -24.61 -0.95
N THR A 103 -4.59 -24.80 -1.18
CA THR A 103 -5.35 -24.05 -2.19
C THR A 103 -5.49 -22.58 -1.78
N TYR A 104 -5.68 -22.29 -0.49
CA TYR A 104 -5.70 -20.95 0.04
C TYR A 104 -4.37 -20.21 -0.22
N PHE A 105 -3.23 -20.85 0.09
CA PHE A 105 -1.91 -20.25 -0.12
C PHE A 105 -1.65 -20.00 -1.60
N LEU A 106 -1.99 -20.97 -2.48
CA LEU A 106 -1.86 -20.79 -3.92
C LEU A 106 -2.70 -19.62 -4.42
N GLY A 107 -3.97 -19.53 -3.99
CA GLY A 107 -4.86 -18.42 -4.33
C GLY A 107 -4.29 -17.07 -3.89
N CYS A 108 -3.78 -16.96 -2.66
CA CYS A 108 -3.15 -15.76 -2.13
C CYS A 108 -1.91 -15.34 -2.95
N ILE A 109 -1.04 -16.28 -3.34
CA ILE A 109 0.13 -16.02 -4.18
C ILE A 109 -0.31 -15.47 -5.55
N LEU A 110 -1.27 -16.14 -6.21
CA LEU A 110 -1.75 -15.73 -7.54
C LEU A 110 -2.42 -14.35 -7.50
N VAL A 111 -3.23 -14.08 -6.48
CA VAL A 111 -3.87 -12.76 -6.28
C VAL A 111 -2.81 -11.69 -6.03
N GLY A 112 -1.81 -11.96 -5.18
CA GLY A 112 -0.71 -11.03 -4.91
C GLY A 112 0.09 -10.69 -6.17
N MET A 113 0.43 -11.68 -6.99
CA MET A 113 1.07 -11.46 -8.29
C MET A 113 0.17 -10.63 -9.22
N GLY A 114 -1.09 -11.03 -9.37
CA GLY A 114 -2.07 -10.33 -10.22
C GLY A 114 -2.30 -8.87 -9.81
N TYR A 115 -2.26 -8.57 -8.51
CA TYR A 115 -2.33 -7.21 -7.98
C TYR A 115 -1.26 -6.29 -8.58
N THR A 116 -0.02 -6.76 -8.71
CA THR A 116 1.08 -5.96 -9.27
C THR A 116 0.94 -5.76 -10.77
N PHE A 117 0.40 -6.78 -11.49
CA PHE A 117 0.20 -6.74 -12.93
C PHE A 117 -0.95 -5.82 -13.39
N VAL A 118 -1.93 -5.57 -12.54
CA VAL A 118 -3.13 -4.78 -12.89
C VAL A 118 -3.15 -3.44 -12.13
N GLY A 119 -2.58 -3.40 -10.92
CA GLY A 119 -2.63 -2.24 -10.02
C GLY A 119 -1.50 -1.23 -10.25
N ALA A 120 -0.67 -1.03 -9.22
CA ALA A 120 0.27 0.09 -9.12
C ALA A 120 1.22 0.27 -10.33
N ILE A 121 1.76 -0.80 -10.90
CA ILE A 121 2.79 -0.69 -11.94
C ILE A 121 2.24 -0.19 -13.28
N PRO A 122 1.12 -0.73 -13.83
CA PRO A 122 0.53 -0.18 -15.05
C PRO A 122 0.11 1.29 -14.94
N GLY A 123 -0.45 1.69 -13.79
CA GLY A 123 -0.80 3.09 -13.56
C GLY A 123 0.42 4.02 -13.55
N THR A 124 1.51 3.60 -12.89
CA THR A 124 2.78 4.32 -12.92
C THR A 124 3.30 4.47 -14.34
N TYR A 125 3.22 3.42 -15.16
CA TYR A 125 3.60 3.47 -16.58
C TYR A 125 2.78 4.53 -17.34
N ILE A 126 1.45 4.52 -17.21
CA ILE A 126 0.58 5.49 -17.88
C ILE A 126 0.91 6.93 -17.46
N ILE A 127 1.10 7.17 -16.15
CA ILE A 127 1.40 8.50 -15.64
C ILE A 127 2.73 9.02 -16.19
N THR A 128 3.76 8.19 -16.18
CA THR A 128 5.10 8.59 -16.67
C THR A 128 5.15 8.86 -18.16
N HIS A 129 4.28 8.22 -18.96
CA HIS A 129 4.29 8.34 -20.42
C HIS A 129 3.31 9.39 -20.96
N PHE A 130 2.21 9.68 -20.26
CA PHE A 130 1.13 10.51 -20.78
C PHE A 130 0.91 11.82 -20.03
N PHE A 131 1.60 12.05 -18.92
CA PHE A 131 1.41 13.26 -18.12
C PHE A 131 2.69 14.11 -18.03
N VAL A 132 2.51 15.43 -18.25
CA VAL A 132 3.56 16.43 -18.00
C VAL A 132 3.62 16.73 -16.50
N LYS A 133 2.46 17.04 -15.87
CA LYS A 133 2.33 17.24 -14.42
C LYS A 133 2.11 15.90 -13.74
N ARG A 134 3.20 15.16 -13.52
CA ARG A 134 3.16 13.79 -12.97
C ARG A 134 2.71 13.76 -11.53
N SER A 135 3.10 14.73 -10.70
CA SER A 135 2.77 14.78 -9.28
C SER A 135 1.27 14.75 -9.00
N THR A 136 0.49 15.58 -9.71
CA THR A 136 -0.98 15.59 -9.60
C THR A 136 -1.62 14.27 -10.02
N ALA A 137 -1.13 13.68 -11.12
CA ALA A 137 -1.64 12.41 -11.62
C ALA A 137 -1.31 11.25 -10.67
N PHE A 138 -0.11 11.21 -10.10
CA PHE A 138 0.27 10.25 -9.07
C PHE A 138 -0.56 10.41 -7.79
N GLY A 139 -0.75 11.66 -7.34
CA GLY A 139 -1.59 11.95 -6.18
C GLY A 139 -3.00 11.41 -6.35
N PHE A 140 -3.63 11.70 -7.48
CA PHE A 140 -4.96 11.19 -7.80
C PHE A 140 -5.00 9.65 -7.85
N TYR A 141 -4.06 9.03 -8.57
CA TYR A 141 -4.00 7.58 -8.74
C TYR A 141 -3.86 6.83 -7.41
N TYR A 142 -2.90 7.23 -6.59
CA TYR A 142 -2.65 6.58 -5.31
C TYR A 142 -3.72 6.87 -4.26
N THR A 143 -4.38 8.03 -4.34
CA THR A 143 -5.55 8.32 -3.49
C THR A 143 -6.71 7.38 -3.83
N MET A 144 -6.97 7.14 -5.11
CA MET A 144 -8.00 6.19 -5.55
C MET A 144 -7.69 4.76 -5.07
N GLY A 145 -6.42 4.33 -5.17
CA GLY A 145 -6.00 3.05 -4.59
C GLY A 145 -6.21 2.96 -3.08
N GLY A 146 -5.92 4.03 -2.34
CA GLY A 146 -6.17 4.11 -0.90
C GLY A 146 -7.66 4.05 -0.55
N LEU A 147 -8.50 4.77 -1.30
CA LEU A 147 -9.96 4.74 -1.13
C LEU A 147 -10.57 3.36 -1.44
N GLY A 148 -9.90 2.51 -2.22
CA GLY A 148 -10.29 1.12 -2.41
C GLY A 148 -10.39 0.36 -1.09
N GLY A 149 -9.50 0.66 -0.13
CA GLY A 149 -9.53 0.07 1.21
C GLY A 149 -10.86 0.34 1.97
N VAL A 150 -11.52 1.44 1.68
CA VAL A 150 -12.84 1.77 2.26
C VAL A 150 -13.94 0.83 1.74
N ALA A 151 -13.88 0.47 0.46
CA ALA A 151 -14.90 -0.34 -0.18
C ALA A 151 -14.75 -1.84 0.11
N GLY A 152 -13.54 -2.33 0.39
CA GLY A 152 -13.28 -3.75 0.64
C GLY A 152 -14.17 -4.37 1.71
N PRO A 153 -14.19 -3.83 2.96
CA PRO A 153 -15.05 -4.33 4.02
C PRO A 153 -16.54 -4.31 3.66
N LEU A 154 -17.00 -3.30 2.90
CA LEU A 154 -18.40 -3.19 2.46
C LEU A 154 -18.79 -4.30 1.48
N ILE A 155 -17.89 -4.68 0.57
CA ILE A 155 -18.12 -5.79 -0.38
C ILE A 155 -18.27 -7.13 0.38
N VAL A 156 -17.43 -7.37 1.37
CA VAL A 156 -17.52 -8.59 2.20
C VAL A 156 -18.79 -8.59 3.04
N TRP A 157 -19.14 -7.46 3.66
CA TRP A 157 -20.38 -7.33 4.41
C TRP A 157 -21.60 -7.63 3.52
N LEU A 158 -21.67 -7.07 2.30
CA LEU A 158 -22.72 -7.35 1.35
C LEU A 158 -22.81 -8.84 1.00
N ALA A 159 -21.68 -9.50 0.74
CA ALA A 159 -21.66 -10.91 0.40
C ALA A 159 -22.11 -11.80 1.57
N ASN A 160 -21.70 -11.48 2.79
CA ASN A 160 -22.03 -12.25 3.97
C ASN A 160 -23.47 -12.01 4.47
N ASP A 161 -23.87 -10.73 4.66
CA ASP A 161 -25.14 -10.40 5.30
C ASP A 161 -26.32 -10.41 4.31
N ALA A 162 -26.13 -9.96 3.06
CA ALA A 162 -27.20 -9.91 2.06
C ALA A 162 -27.34 -11.22 1.28
N LEU A 163 -26.21 -11.90 0.97
CA LEU A 163 -26.20 -13.12 0.17
C LEU A 163 -25.98 -14.39 0.99
N GLY A 164 -25.69 -14.26 2.29
CA GLY A 164 -25.53 -15.37 3.23
C GLY A 164 -24.31 -16.28 3.00
N ASN A 165 -23.36 -15.85 2.15
CA ASN A 165 -22.17 -16.66 1.82
C ASN A 165 -20.96 -15.78 1.55
N TRP A 166 -20.00 -15.78 2.46
CA TRP A 166 -18.77 -15.01 2.35
C TRP A 166 -17.94 -15.38 1.09
N ARG A 167 -18.04 -16.63 0.58
CA ARG A 167 -17.34 -17.05 -0.64
C ARG A 167 -17.76 -16.27 -1.88
N LEU A 168 -19.02 -15.81 -1.95
CA LEU A 168 -19.51 -15.01 -3.07
C LEU A 168 -18.77 -13.70 -3.24
N HIS A 169 -18.16 -13.19 -2.18
CA HIS A 169 -17.27 -12.02 -2.25
C HIS A 169 -16.17 -12.20 -3.32
N TRP A 170 -15.57 -13.41 -3.46
CA TRP A 170 -14.53 -13.66 -4.46
C TRP A 170 -15.07 -13.58 -5.91
N ILE A 171 -16.29 -13.99 -6.12
CA ILE A 171 -16.93 -13.90 -7.45
C ILE A 171 -17.32 -12.45 -7.78
N ILE A 172 -17.87 -11.72 -6.78
CA ILE A 172 -18.20 -10.31 -6.94
C ILE A 172 -16.93 -9.51 -7.29
N THR A 173 -15.86 -9.70 -6.54
CA THR A 173 -14.59 -9.00 -6.78
C THR A 173 -13.97 -9.36 -8.12
N LEU A 174 -14.00 -10.64 -8.52
CA LEU A 174 -13.55 -11.07 -9.84
C LEU A 174 -14.32 -10.38 -10.96
N THR A 175 -15.64 -10.28 -10.84
CA THR A 175 -16.49 -9.61 -11.83
C THR A 175 -16.16 -8.11 -11.93
N LEU A 176 -15.98 -7.44 -10.79
CA LEU A 176 -15.60 -6.03 -10.74
C LEU A 176 -14.22 -5.78 -11.37
N ILE A 177 -13.24 -6.65 -11.09
CA ILE A 177 -11.88 -6.53 -11.66
C ILE A 177 -11.91 -6.82 -13.17
N ALA A 178 -12.59 -7.87 -13.60
CA ALA A 178 -12.69 -8.19 -15.02
C ALA A 178 -13.33 -7.05 -15.83
N SER A 179 -14.41 -6.45 -15.31
CA SER A 179 -15.04 -5.27 -15.94
C SER A 179 -14.10 -4.06 -15.94
N SER A 180 -13.34 -3.85 -14.88
CA SER A 180 -12.36 -2.75 -14.78
C SER A 180 -11.21 -2.92 -15.77
N VAL A 181 -10.67 -4.14 -15.93
CA VAL A 181 -9.62 -4.43 -16.93
C VAL A 181 -10.15 -4.26 -18.35
N LEU A 182 -11.39 -4.67 -18.62
CA LEU A 182 -12.04 -4.43 -19.90
C LEU A 182 -12.15 -2.93 -20.20
N LEU A 183 -12.55 -2.13 -19.22
CA LEU A 183 -12.60 -0.66 -19.35
C LEU A 183 -11.22 -0.07 -19.65
N MET A 184 -10.17 -0.56 -18.98
CA MET A 184 -8.78 -0.14 -19.28
C MET A 184 -8.40 -0.48 -20.72
N TRP A 185 -8.70 -1.70 -21.20
CA TRP A 185 -8.42 -2.09 -22.58
C TRP A 185 -9.18 -1.22 -23.60
N LEU A 186 -10.45 -0.96 -23.37
CA LEU A 186 -11.22 -0.07 -24.21
C LEU A 186 -10.61 1.34 -24.22
N SER A 187 -10.25 1.88 -23.08
CA SER A 187 -9.60 3.19 -23.00
C SER A 187 -8.31 3.27 -23.79
N LEU A 188 -7.47 2.22 -23.74
CA LEU A 188 -6.23 2.13 -24.53
C LEU A 188 -6.52 1.99 -26.04
N ALA A 189 -7.53 1.19 -26.42
CA ALA A 189 -7.88 0.99 -27.83
C ALA A 189 -8.43 2.26 -28.51
N PHE A 190 -9.18 3.08 -27.76
CA PHE A 190 -9.71 4.36 -28.26
C PHE A 190 -8.71 5.51 -28.20
N THR A 191 -7.50 5.26 -27.69
CA THR A 191 -6.49 6.29 -27.52
C THR A 191 -5.39 6.14 -28.59
N ASP A 192 -5.17 7.21 -29.37
CA ASP A 192 -4.09 7.26 -30.34
C ASP A 192 -2.76 7.52 -29.61
N ALA A 193 -2.04 6.44 -29.32
CA ALA A 193 -0.78 6.49 -28.56
C ALA A 193 0.29 7.38 -29.22
N THR A 194 0.21 7.62 -30.53
CA THR A 194 1.14 8.47 -31.26
C THR A 194 0.96 9.95 -30.97
N ARG A 195 -0.26 10.34 -30.57
CA ARG A 195 -0.62 11.73 -30.24
C ARG A 195 -0.36 12.09 -28.77
N LEU A 196 -0.17 11.10 -27.91
CA LEU A 196 -0.01 11.28 -26.46
C LEU A 196 1.44 11.37 -26.00
N LYS A 197 2.42 11.14 -26.90
CA LYS A 197 3.84 11.36 -26.58
C LYS A 197 4.08 12.87 -26.38
N LEU A 198 3.90 13.32 -25.16
CA LEU A 198 4.38 14.64 -24.75
C LEU A 198 5.89 14.60 -24.63
N PRO A 199 6.61 15.62 -25.18
CA PRO A 199 8.04 15.71 -24.97
C PRO A 199 8.35 15.77 -23.47
N PRO A 200 9.47 15.17 -23.02
CA PRO A 200 9.94 15.36 -21.66
C PRO A 200 10.16 16.87 -21.47
N LYS A 201 9.37 17.48 -20.64
CA LYS A 201 9.52 18.87 -20.27
C LYS A 201 10.40 18.93 -19.02
N ASP A 202 11.32 19.90 -19.07
CA ASP A 202 12.26 20.23 -18.00
C ASP A 202 11.64 20.08 -16.60
N GLU A 203 12.46 19.57 -15.69
CA GLU A 203 12.17 19.39 -14.28
C GLU A 203 11.45 20.61 -13.73
N GLU A 204 10.28 20.39 -13.10
CA GLU A 204 9.59 21.45 -12.35
C GLU A 204 10.60 22.06 -11.37
N LYS A 205 10.96 23.33 -11.60
CA LYS A 205 11.72 24.12 -10.63
C LYS A 205 10.89 24.11 -9.35
N THR A 206 11.37 23.38 -8.37
CA THR A 206 10.81 23.34 -7.02
C THR A 206 10.80 24.78 -6.49
N THR A 207 9.62 25.24 -6.15
CA THR A 207 9.43 26.52 -5.44
C THR A 207 10.31 26.49 -4.20
N GLN A 208 11.07 27.55 -3.97
CA GLN A 208 11.96 27.70 -2.81
C GLN A 208 11.14 27.51 -1.54
N SER A 209 11.24 26.36 -0.90
CA SER A 209 10.69 26.10 0.43
C SER A 209 11.80 26.33 1.46
N ASN A 210 11.47 26.92 2.61
CA ASN A 210 12.38 27.11 3.76
C ASN A 210 12.85 25.80 4.42
N VAL A 211 12.67 24.67 3.76
CA VAL A 211 12.96 23.33 4.29
C VAL A 211 14.26 22.81 3.72
N TYR A 212 15.03 22.11 4.55
CA TYR A 212 16.34 21.55 4.18
C TYR A 212 16.27 20.73 2.87
N GLU A 213 17.15 21.06 1.94
CA GLU A 213 17.39 20.29 0.71
C GLU A 213 18.91 20.18 0.51
N THR A 214 19.37 18.96 0.19
CA THR A 214 20.80 18.72 -0.02
C THR A 214 21.29 19.47 -1.26
N ARG A 215 22.45 20.12 -1.14
CA ARG A 215 23.17 20.71 -2.28
C ARG A 215 24.28 19.80 -2.83
N GLU A 216 24.45 18.60 -2.22
CA GLU A 216 25.51 17.67 -2.55
C GLU A 216 25.00 16.63 -3.55
N THR A 217 25.86 16.20 -4.47
CA THR A 217 25.58 15.11 -5.40
C THR A 217 25.89 13.78 -4.72
N TRP A 218 24.85 13.12 -4.20
CA TRP A 218 24.98 11.81 -3.57
C TRP A 218 25.07 10.70 -4.61
N ARG A 219 25.96 9.72 -4.35
CA ARG A 219 25.95 8.43 -5.04
C ARG A 219 25.15 7.43 -4.25
N PHE A 220 24.51 6.47 -4.93
CA PHE A 220 23.71 5.42 -4.30
C PHE A 220 24.47 4.69 -3.16
N ARG A 221 25.75 4.30 -3.41
CA ARG A 221 26.56 3.60 -2.42
C ARG A 221 26.87 4.44 -1.17
N ASP A 222 27.04 5.73 -1.33
CA ASP A 222 27.34 6.63 -0.21
C ASP A 222 26.11 6.83 0.67
N ALA A 223 24.94 6.95 0.07
CA ALA A 223 23.67 7.05 0.78
C ALA A 223 23.38 5.78 1.61
N LEU A 224 23.63 4.58 1.07
CA LEU A 224 23.45 3.31 1.79
C LEU A 224 24.36 3.18 3.03
N ARG A 225 25.47 3.90 3.10
CA ARG A 225 26.39 3.89 4.25
C ARG A 225 25.93 4.82 5.38
N THR A 226 24.89 5.61 5.16
CA THR A 226 24.41 6.58 6.14
C THR A 226 23.38 5.95 7.09
N PRO A 227 23.47 6.18 8.41
CA PRO A 227 22.47 5.71 9.35
C PRO A 227 21.09 6.35 9.10
N GLN A 228 21.04 7.54 8.51
CA GLN A 228 19.81 8.24 8.16
C GLN A 228 18.97 7.46 7.15
N TYR A 229 19.62 6.88 6.14
CA TYR A 229 18.90 6.04 5.17
C TYR A 229 18.24 4.83 5.85
N TRP A 230 18.97 4.15 6.74
CA TRP A 230 18.44 2.98 7.46
C TRP A 230 17.35 3.33 8.47
N ALA A 231 17.43 4.53 9.08
CA ALA A 231 16.34 5.04 9.92
C ALA A 231 15.04 5.28 9.11
N ILE A 232 15.17 5.82 7.89
CA ILE A 232 14.03 5.97 6.97
C ILE A 232 13.51 4.60 6.51
N CYS A 233 14.40 3.64 6.21
CA CYS A 233 14.01 2.27 5.88
C CYS A 233 13.25 1.61 7.04
N ALA A 234 13.70 1.77 8.27
CA ALA A 234 13.04 1.24 9.45
C ALA A 234 11.64 1.88 9.65
N ALA A 235 11.51 3.19 9.44
CA ALA A 235 10.23 3.89 9.51
C ALA A 235 9.25 3.37 8.44
N TYR A 236 9.71 3.21 7.21
CA TYR A 236 8.89 2.68 6.13
C TYR A 236 8.53 1.21 6.35
N THR A 237 9.44 0.39 6.89
CA THR A 237 9.14 -1.00 7.25
C THR A 237 8.12 -1.06 8.38
N SER A 238 8.24 -0.20 9.40
CA SER A 238 7.31 -0.17 10.53
C SER A 238 5.89 0.19 10.12
N VAL A 239 5.69 1.12 9.19
CA VAL A 239 4.35 1.43 8.70
C VAL A 239 3.74 0.28 7.91
N LEU A 240 4.53 -0.46 7.13
CA LEU A 240 4.03 -1.64 6.43
C LEU A 240 3.73 -2.80 7.39
N LEU A 241 4.54 -2.99 8.44
CA LEU A 241 4.25 -3.96 9.52
C LEU A 241 2.90 -3.67 10.18
N VAL A 242 2.66 -2.42 10.58
CA VAL A 242 1.38 -1.99 11.15
C VAL A 242 0.25 -2.20 10.16
N GLY A 243 0.40 -1.72 8.92
CA GLY A 243 -0.64 -1.80 7.90
C GLY A 243 -1.04 -3.24 7.54
N THR A 244 -0.07 -4.13 7.35
CA THR A 244 -0.38 -5.55 7.07
C THR A 244 -1.03 -6.23 8.25
N THR A 245 -0.63 -5.92 9.48
CA THR A 245 -1.24 -6.46 10.72
C THR A 245 -2.68 -5.97 10.89
N VAL A 246 -2.93 -4.67 10.72
CA VAL A 246 -4.27 -4.07 10.85
C VAL A 246 -5.20 -4.61 9.77
N ASN A 247 -4.76 -4.64 8.53
CA ASN A 247 -5.56 -5.18 7.42
C ASN A 247 -5.88 -6.67 7.60
N SER A 248 -4.99 -7.46 8.22
CA SER A 248 -5.23 -8.91 8.40
C SER A 248 -6.11 -9.24 9.60
N PHE A 249 -5.95 -8.54 10.73
CA PHE A 249 -6.52 -9.02 12.00
C PHE A 249 -7.29 -8.00 12.83
N SER A 250 -7.42 -6.73 12.42
CA SER A 250 -8.16 -5.73 13.21
C SER A 250 -9.63 -6.11 13.38
N VAL A 251 -10.29 -6.53 12.30
CA VAL A 251 -11.70 -6.96 12.36
C VAL A 251 -11.84 -8.22 13.19
N SER A 252 -10.94 -9.19 13.04
CA SER A 252 -10.91 -10.42 13.82
C SER A 252 -10.75 -10.15 15.32
N HIS A 253 -9.84 -9.23 15.67
CA HIS A 253 -9.63 -8.84 17.07
C HIS A 253 -10.86 -8.15 17.66
N LEU A 254 -11.38 -7.13 16.98
CA LEU A 254 -12.53 -6.38 17.45
C LEU A 254 -13.76 -7.26 17.64
N THR A 255 -14.01 -8.20 16.72
CA THR A 255 -15.12 -9.16 16.87
C THR A 255 -14.93 -10.12 18.06
N GLN A 256 -13.69 -10.54 18.34
CA GLN A 256 -13.38 -11.39 19.50
C GLN A 256 -13.59 -10.70 20.84
N ILE A 257 -13.38 -9.38 20.92
CA ILE A 257 -13.66 -8.60 22.14
C ILE A 257 -15.10 -8.11 22.24
N GLY A 258 -16.01 -8.63 21.38
CA GLY A 258 -17.45 -8.39 21.43
C GLY A 258 -17.97 -7.22 20.58
N VAL A 259 -17.15 -6.62 19.74
CA VAL A 259 -17.60 -5.60 18.78
C VAL A 259 -18.35 -6.29 17.63
N THR A 260 -19.46 -5.72 17.20
CA THR A 260 -20.20 -6.27 16.05
C THR A 260 -19.36 -6.24 14.78
N PHE A 261 -19.52 -7.25 13.92
CA PHE A 261 -18.79 -7.36 12.67
C PHE A 261 -18.95 -6.10 11.78
N ALA A 262 -20.18 -5.55 11.71
CA ALA A 262 -20.46 -4.33 10.96
C ALA A 262 -19.65 -3.13 11.47
N LEU A 263 -19.58 -2.94 12.81
CA LEU A 263 -18.81 -1.85 13.40
C LEU A 263 -17.31 -2.06 13.23
N ALA A 264 -16.79 -3.28 13.44
CA ALA A 264 -15.39 -3.60 13.23
C ALA A 264 -14.95 -3.34 11.78
N SER A 265 -15.76 -3.74 10.80
CA SER A 265 -15.54 -3.49 9.38
C SER A 265 -15.61 -2.00 9.03
N THR A 266 -16.52 -1.26 9.66
CA THR A 266 -16.64 0.20 9.50
C THR A 266 -15.39 0.91 10.03
N MET A 267 -14.82 0.46 11.14
CA MET A 267 -13.58 1.04 11.69
C MET A 267 -12.39 0.81 10.77
N LEU A 268 -12.27 -0.36 10.13
CA LEU A 268 -11.24 -0.61 9.11
C LEU A 268 -11.44 0.28 7.86
N SER A 269 -12.69 0.49 7.43
CA SER A 269 -13.01 1.43 6.35
C SER A 269 -12.68 2.88 6.72
N LEU A 270 -12.92 3.29 7.96
CA LEU A 270 -12.55 4.61 8.47
C LEU A 270 -11.03 4.80 8.50
N GLU A 271 -10.27 3.77 8.92
CA GLU A 271 -8.81 3.78 8.86
C GLU A 271 -8.33 4.00 7.43
N ALA A 272 -8.84 3.24 6.47
CA ALA A 272 -8.46 3.36 5.06
C ALA A 272 -8.82 4.75 4.48
N PHE A 273 -9.96 5.32 4.87
CA PHE A 273 -10.34 6.68 4.50
C PHE A 273 -9.36 7.71 5.06
N CYS A 274 -9.04 7.63 6.35
CA CYS A 274 -8.07 8.50 7.01
C CYS A 274 -6.68 8.38 6.36
N ASN A 275 -6.26 7.17 5.97
CA ASN A 275 -5.01 6.92 5.24
C ASN A 275 -5.01 7.64 3.88
N ALA A 276 -6.09 7.54 3.09
CA ALA A 276 -6.19 8.24 1.82
C ALA A 276 -6.17 9.76 2.01
N MET A 277 -6.92 10.29 2.98
CA MET A 277 -6.98 11.73 3.29
C MET A 277 -5.65 12.27 3.80
N SER A 278 -4.93 11.51 4.62
CA SER A 278 -3.64 11.93 5.17
C SER A 278 -2.58 12.17 4.10
N ARG A 279 -2.63 11.46 2.97
CA ARG A 279 -1.73 11.69 1.82
C ARG A 279 -2.01 13.02 1.13
N VAL A 280 -3.29 13.37 0.99
CA VAL A 280 -3.71 14.65 0.40
C VAL A 280 -3.33 15.80 1.35
N ILE A 281 -3.76 15.72 2.60
CA ILE A 281 -3.49 16.73 3.63
C ILE A 281 -1.98 16.86 3.88
N GLY A 282 -1.28 15.73 3.99
CA GLY A 282 0.16 15.69 4.20
C GLY A 282 0.96 16.30 3.06
N GLY A 283 0.48 16.15 1.80
CA GLY A 283 1.08 16.81 0.64
C GLY A 283 1.07 18.34 0.77
N PHE A 284 -0.05 18.92 1.23
CA PHE A 284 -0.13 20.36 1.51
C PHE A 284 0.72 20.78 2.72
N ILE A 285 0.69 20.00 3.79
CA ILE A 285 1.43 20.30 5.03
C ILE A 285 2.95 20.19 4.81
N ALA A 286 3.42 19.29 3.94
CA ALA A 286 4.84 19.09 3.64
C ALA A 286 5.54 20.32 3.01
N GLU A 287 4.79 21.29 2.53
CA GLU A 287 5.34 22.57 2.06
C GLU A 287 5.76 23.48 3.22
N PHE A 288 5.12 23.36 4.38
CA PHE A 288 5.28 24.25 5.53
C PHE A 288 6.05 23.61 6.68
N PHE A 289 5.98 22.30 6.84
CA PHE A 289 6.59 21.57 7.95
C PHE A 289 7.77 20.72 7.50
N GLU A 290 8.75 20.56 8.39
CA GLU A 290 9.88 19.65 8.15
C GLU A 290 9.39 18.21 8.06
N PRO A 291 9.75 17.46 6.99
CA PRO A 291 9.35 16.06 6.83
C PRO A 291 9.78 15.15 7.98
N LYS A 292 10.87 15.50 8.68
CA LYS A 292 11.30 14.78 9.89
C LYS A 292 10.27 14.90 11.01
N THR A 293 9.77 16.10 11.28
CA THR A 293 8.75 16.36 12.32
C THR A 293 7.44 15.67 11.97
N MET A 294 7.05 15.70 10.69
CA MET A 294 5.88 14.96 10.20
C MET A 294 6.03 13.45 10.41
N LEU A 295 7.23 12.90 10.13
CA LEU A 295 7.54 11.49 10.35
C LEU A 295 7.45 11.12 11.83
N GLN A 296 7.97 11.96 12.72
CA GLN A 296 7.91 11.75 14.17
C GLN A 296 6.45 11.70 14.66
N ALA A 297 5.62 12.66 14.28
CA ALA A 297 4.21 12.68 14.63
C ALA A 297 3.47 11.42 14.09
N ALA A 298 3.75 11.05 12.85
CA ALA A 298 3.15 9.88 12.22
C ALA A 298 3.53 8.57 12.92
N LEU A 299 4.79 8.39 13.32
CA LEU A 299 5.25 7.21 14.06
C LEU A 299 4.60 7.10 15.45
N LEU A 300 4.43 8.23 16.15
CA LEU A 300 3.68 8.26 17.42
C LEU A 300 2.20 7.90 17.22
N MET A 301 1.59 8.41 16.14
CA MET A 301 0.20 8.05 15.79
C MET A 301 0.07 6.56 15.50
N LEU A 302 1.01 5.93 14.78
CA LEU A 302 1.03 4.49 14.54
C LEU A 302 1.17 3.70 15.84
N ALA A 303 2.12 4.06 16.69
CA ALA A 303 2.32 3.39 17.98
C ALA A 303 1.10 3.52 18.91
N GLY A 304 0.58 4.74 19.07
CA GLY A 304 -0.61 5.02 19.88
C GLY A 304 -1.87 4.34 19.32
N GLY A 305 -2.01 4.33 17.99
CA GLY A 305 -3.11 3.65 17.30
C GLY A 305 -3.10 2.14 17.50
N MET A 306 -1.92 1.50 17.51
CA MET A 306 -1.79 0.07 17.82
C MET A 306 -2.14 -0.24 19.27
N VAL A 307 -1.78 0.62 20.22
CA VAL A 307 -2.21 0.51 21.62
C VAL A 307 -3.73 0.67 21.72
N ALA A 308 -4.29 1.69 21.05
CA ALA A 308 -5.75 1.89 21.03
C ALA A 308 -6.50 0.71 20.42
N LEU A 309 -5.99 0.12 19.32
CA LEU A 309 -6.58 -1.09 18.74
C LEU A 309 -6.52 -2.27 19.71
N SER A 310 -5.39 -2.46 20.42
CA SER A 310 -5.21 -3.57 21.38
C SER A 310 -6.26 -3.56 22.51
N TYR A 311 -6.71 -2.36 22.90
CA TYR A 311 -7.67 -2.15 24.00
C TYR A 311 -8.98 -1.52 23.54
N GLY A 312 -9.40 -1.77 22.31
CA GLY A 312 -10.55 -1.14 21.63
C GLY A 312 -11.93 -1.50 22.20
N ASN A 313 -12.13 -1.42 23.55
CA ASN A 313 -13.35 -1.84 24.24
C ASN A 313 -14.52 -0.83 24.09
N SER A 314 -14.26 0.38 23.63
CA SER A 314 -15.30 1.41 23.45
C SER A 314 -15.22 2.02 22.05
N LEU A 315 -16.37 2.50 21.57
CA LEU A 315 -16.44 3.19 20.27
C LEU A 315 -15.44 4.34 20.15
N PHE A 316 -15.24 5.09 21.24
CA PHE A 316 -14.29 6.21 21.25
C PHE A 316 -12.86 5.74 20.99
N ILE A 317 -12.41 4.66 21.65
CA ILE A 317 -11.07 4.10 21.45
C ILE A 317 -10.93 3.50 20.05
N GLN A 318 -11.99 2.89 19.51
CA GLN A 318 -12.02 2.34 18.15
C GLN A 318 -11.87 3.44 17.10
N VAL A 319 -12.53 4.58 17.28
CA VAL A 319 -12.36 5.75 16.39
C VAL A 319 -10.95 6.33 16.49
N ILE A 320 -10.39 6.41 17.71
CA ILE A 320 -9.00 6.85 17.91
C ILE A 320 -8.04 5.95 17.14
N TYR A 321 -8.16 4.63 17.24
CA TYR A 321 -7.26 3.74 16.52
C TYR A 321 -7.36 3.94 15.01
N ALA A 322 -8.59 4.02 14.47
CA ALA A 322 -8.80 4.16 13.03
C ALA A 322 -8.20 5.47 12.48
N ILE A 323 -8.42 6.59 13.18
CA ILE A 323 -7.84 7.88 12.82
C ILE A 323 -6.31 7.85 12.97
N ALA A 324 -5.80 7.38 14.11
CA ALA A 324 -4.37 7.41 14.40
C ALA A 324 -3.57 6.52 13.44
N ILE A 325 -4.03 5.30 13.18
CA ILE A 325 -3.35 4.40 12.24
C ILE A 325 -3.49 4.92 10.81
N GLY A 326 -4.68 5.35 10.39
CA GLY A 326 -4.90 5.87 9.04
C GLY A 326 -4.01 7.08 8.74
N PHE A 327 -4.04 8.12 9.57
CA PHE A 327 -3.16 9.28 9.40
C PHE A 327 -1.69 8.93 9.55
N GLY A 328 -1.34 8.13 10.56
CA GLY A 328 0.03 7.67 10.78
C GLY A 328 0.59 6.93 9.57
N PHE A 329 -0.22 6.07 8.92
CA PHE A 329 0.18 5.33 7.73
C PHE A 329 0.50 6.26 6.56
N GLY A 330 -0.44 7.11 6.15
CA GLY A 330 -0.24 7.96 4.98
C GLY A 330 0.83 9.01 5.16
N LEU A 331 0.92 9.62 6.34
CA LEU A 331 1.98 10.60 6.66
C LEU A 331 3.37 9.95 6.74
N THR A 332 3.51 8.75 7.29
CA THR A 332 4.81 8.03 7.32
C THR A 332 5.27 7.72 5.90
N PHE A 333 4.37 7.18 5.07
CA PHE A 333 4.66 6.88 3.68
C PHE A 333 5.15 8.11 2.91
N LEU A 334 4.43 9.22 3.04
CA LEU A 334 4.78 10.49 2.41
C LEU A 334 6.11 11.05 2.93
N SER A 335 6.27 11.11 4.25
CA SER A 335 7.47 11.68 4.87
C SER A 335 8.74 10.91 4.52
N CYS A 336 8.69 9.56 4.47
CA CYS A 336 9.83 8.74 4.04
C CYS A 336 10.23 9.05 2.60
N THR A 337 9.25 9.15 1.70
CA THR A 337 9.47 9.47 0.29
C THR A 337 10.13 10.85 0.12
N VAL A 338 9.60 11.85 0.82
CA VAL A 338 10.13 13.22 0.77
C VAL A 338 11.51 13.32 1.44
N LEU A 339 11.74 12.63 2.56
CA LEU A 339 13.06 12.62 3.24
C LEU A 339 14.16 12.03 2.36
N ILE A 340 13.90 10.93 1.64
CA ILE A 340 14.89 10.38 0.71
C ILE A 340 15.25 11.42 -0.35
N LEU A 341 14.26 12.10 -0.93
CA LEU A 341 14.47 13.10 -1.96
C LEU A 341 15.26 14.30 -1.42
N ARG A 342 14.93 14.81 -0.23
CA ARG A 342 15.55 16.00 0.37
C ARG A 342 16.93 15.73 0.94
N TYR A 343 17.19 14.53 1.47
CA TYR A 343 18.48 14.17 2.07
C TYR A 343 19.51 13.72 1.04
N PHE A 344 19.08 13.05 -0.02
CA PHE A 344 19.98 12.42 -0.99
C PHE A 344 19.82 12.94 -2.42
N GLY A 345 18.83 13.81 -2.67
CA GLY A 345 18.59 14.39 -3.98
C GLY A 345 17.90 13.44 -4.98
N SER A 346 17.62 13.95 -6.17
CA SER A 346 16.89 13.21 -7.23
C SER A 346 17.76 12.15 -7.93
N GLY A 347 19.09 12.30 -7.96
CA GLY A 347 19.99 11.38 -8.67
C GLY A 347 19.89 9.93 -8.23
N PRO A 348 20.16 9.57 -6.97
CA PRO A 348 20.07 8.20 -6.47
C PRO A 348 18.65 7.81 -6.00
N TYR A 349 17.66 8.70 -6.05
CA TYR A 349 16.33 8.53 -5.46
C TYR A 349 15.67 7.21 -5.87
N LEU A 350 15.61 6.91 -7.17
CA LEU A 350 14.93 5.71 -7.67
C LEU A 350 15.55 4.43 -7.13
N GLN A 351 16.89 4.37 -7.09
CA GLN A 351 17.62 3.20 -6.57
C GLN A 351 17.42 3.05 -5.06
N LEU A 352 17.47 4.17 -4.32
CA LEU A 352 17.23 4.17 -2.87
C LEU A 352 15.80 3.75 -2.53
N PHE A 353 14.82 4.29 -3.24
CA PHE A 353 13.42 3.94 -3.01
C PHE A 353 13.11 2.48 -3.37
N SER A 354 13.70 1.95 -4.44
CA SER A 354 13.58 0.52 -4.79
C SER A 354 14.21 -0.39 -3.73
N THR A 355 15.38 -0.01 -3.21
CA THR A 355 16.07 -0.75 -2.16
C THR A 355 15.27 -0.71 -0.84
N LEU A 356 14.70 0.43 -0.50
CA LEU A 356 13.82 0.59 0.65
C LEU A 356 12.60 -0.34 0.55
N ASN A 357 11.94 -0.42 -0.60
CA ASN A 357 10.82 -1.35 -0.81
C ASN A 357 11.23 -2.81 -0.69
N LEU A 358 12.42 -3.17 -1.18
CA LEU A 358 12.95 -4.54 -1.04
C LEU A 358 13.13 -4.91 0.44
N PHE A 359 13.77 -4.07 1.23
CA PHE A 359 13.92 -4.32 2.67
C PHE A 359 12.58 -4.35 3.41
N ALA A 360 11.67 -3.46 3.03
CA ALA A 360 10.34 -3.38 3.62
C ALA A 360 9.46 -4.62 3.34
N THR A 361 9.82 -5.48 2.37
CA THR A 361 9.12 -6.74 2.12
C THR A 361 9.12 -7.68 3.35
N VAL A 362 10.07 -7.51 4.28
CA VAL A 362 10.06 -8.21 5.58
C VAL A 362 8.76 -7.96 6.35
N ALA A 363 8.12 -6.80 6.17
CA ALA A 363 6.83 -6.49 6.80
C ALA A 363 5.70 -7.47 6.41
N ALA A 364 5.82 -8.16 5.28
CA ALA A 364 4.88 -9.18 4.86
C ALA A 364 4.80 -10.37 5.84
N SER A 365 5.81 -10.58 6.69
CA SER A 365 5.81 -11.64 7.71
C SER A 365 4.92 -11.34 8.93
N ALA A 366 4.49 -10.09 9.12
CA ALA A 366 3.74 -9.68 10.30
C ALA A 366 2.42 -10.47 10.50
N PRO A 367 1.59 -10.74 9.48
CA PRO A 367 0.38 -11.52 9.67
C PRO A 367 0.65 -12.94 10.16
N TYR A 368 1.69 -13.60 9.65
CA TYR A 368 2.11 -14.92 10.13
C TYR A 368 2.54 -14.89 11.60
N ILE A 369 3.39 -13.94 11.98
CA ILE A 369 3.86 -13.77 13.36
C ILE A 369 2.69 -13.49 14.29
N CYS A 370 1.79 -12.57 13.91
CA CYS A 370 0.62 -12.24 14.73
C CYS A 370 -0.36 -13.41 14.86
N GLY A 371 -0.59 -14.16 13.78
CA GLY A 371 -1.42 -15.37 13.82
C GLY A 371 -0.85 -16.44 14.74
N THR A 372 0.45 -16.72 14.66
CA THR A 372 1.15 -17.68 15.52
C THR A 372 1.10 -17.25 16.99
N MET A 373 1.38 -15.99 17.28
CA MET A 373 1.29 -15.46 18.63
C MET A 373 -0.15 -15.55 19.17
N ARG A 374 -1.16 -15.30 18.34
CA ARG A 374 -2.57 -15.43 18.70
C ARG A 374 -2.93 -16.87 19.08
N ASP A 375 -2.47 -17.84 18.30
CA ASP A 375 -2.74 -19.27 18.58
C ASP A 375 -2.10 -19.71 19.91
N VAL A 376 -0.92 -19.18 20.25
CA VAL A 376 -0.22 -19.49 21.51
C VAL A 376 -0.81 -18.75 22.71
N THR A 377 -1.12 -17.43 22.55
CA THR A 377 -1.51 -16.57 23.69
C THR A 377 -3.02 -16.49 23.92
N GLY A 378 -3.83 -16.94 22.95
CA GLY A 378 -5.27 -16.81 22.97
C GLY A 378 -5.79 -15.39 22.65
N SER A 379 -4.92 -14.40 22.39
CA SER A 379 -5.31 -12.99 22.20
C SER A 379 -4.45 -12.29 21.14
N PHE A 380 -5.04 -11.31 20.44
CA PHE A 380 -4.29 -10.41 19.54
C PHE A 380 -3.61 -9.23 20.25
N VAL A 381 -3.85 -9.03 21.55
CA VAL A 381 -3.26 -7.88 22.29
C VAL A 381 -1.74 -7.93 22.25
N SER A 382 -1.14 -9.07 22.60
CA SER A 382 0.33 -9.21 22.63
C SER A 382 0.99 -8.97 21.26
N PRO A 383 0.53 -9.59 20.15
CA PRO A 383 1.11 -9.32 18.83
C PRO A 383 0.90 -7.87 18.38
N PHE A 384 -0.23 -7.24 18.68
CA PHE A 384 -0.45 -5.84 18.31
C PHE A 384 0.46 -4.88 19.08
N LEU A 385 0.68 -5.13 20.37
CA LEU A 385 1.64 -4.35 21.17
C LEU A 385 3.08 -4.56 20.67
N LEU A 386 3.46 -5.77 20.26
CA LEU A 386 4.77 -6.05 19.68
C LEU A 386 4.98 -5.27 18.38
N VAL A 387 4.00 -5.31 17.47
CA VAL A 387 4.07 -4.56 16.20
C VAL A 387 4.04 -3.05 16.45
N GLY A 388 3.24 -2.58 17.41
CA GLY A 388 3.16 -1.16 17.80
C GLY A 388 4.43 -0.64 18.48
N ALA A 389 5.23 -1.50 19.10
CA ALA A 389 6.52 -1.12 19.66
C ALA A 389 7.54 -0.72 18.58
N MET A 390 7.44 -1.28 17.37
CA MET A 390 8.38 -0.97 16.28
C MET A 390 8.35 0.51 15.87
N PRO A 391 7.21 1.14 15.52
CA PRO A 391 7.18 2.58 15.25
C PRO A 391 7.58 3.42 16.46
N ALA A 392 7.33 2.98 17.71
CA ALA A 392 7.79 3.70 18.90
C ALA A 392 9.33 3.70 19.01
N VAL A 393 9.99 2.58 18.79
CA VAL A 393 11.46 2.48 18.75
C VAL A 393 12.02 3.33 17.62
N VAL A 394 11.44 3.25 16.43
CA VAL A 394 11.87 4.03 15.27
C VAL A 394 11.66 5.53 15.50
N PHE A 395 10.61 5.94 16.20
CA PHE A 395 10.40 7.33 16.62
C PHE A 395 11.60 7.85 17.43
N VAL A 396 12.09 7.07 18.39
CA VAL A 396 13.28 7.44 19.19
C VAL A 396 14.50 7.61 18.27
N VAL A 397 14.75 6.66 17.37
CA VAL A 397 15.87 6.74 16.42
C VAL A 397 15.78 7.98 15.53
N VAL A 398 14.59 8.23 14.94
CA VAL A 398 14.35 9.41 14.09
C VAL A 398 14.48 10.72 14.87
N SER A 399 14.17 10.74 16.16
CA SER A 399 14.29 11.95 16.99
C SER A 399 15.74 12.45 17.08
N PHE A 400 16.70 11.52 17.14
CA PHE A 400 18.13 11.87 17.15
C PHE A 400 18.73 12.02 15.74
N MET A 401 17.98 11.72 14.68
CA MET A 401 18.45 11.81 13.30
C MET A 401 18.72 13.28 12.90
N ARG A 402 19.92 13.54 12.36
CA ARG A 402 20.31 14.83 11.76
C ARG A 402 20.46 14.66 10.25
N PRO A 403 20.33 15.72 9.44
CA PRO A 403 20.59 15.64 8.00
C PRO A 403 21.96 15.01 7.71
N PRO A 404 22.06 14.11 6.71
CA PRO A 404 23.32 13.45 6.40
C PRO A 404 24.34 14.45 5.84
N LYS A 405 25.61 14.21 6.14
CA LYS A 405 26.73 14.96 5.56
C LYS A 405 27.56 14.00 4.71
N LEU A 406 27.91 14.41 3.51
CA LEU A 406 28.81 13.64 2.66
C LEU A 406 30.22 13.74 3.24
N VAL A 407 30.75 12.63 3.70
CA VAL A 407 32.17 12.55 4.06
C VAL A 407 32.95 12.52 2.75
N LYS A 408 33.46 13.67 2.31
CA LYS A 408 34.41 13.73 1.19
C LYS A 408 35.63 12.91 1.65
N GLU A 409 35.95 11.85 0.92
CA GLU A 409 37.24 11.17 1.10
C GLU A 409 38.33 12.23 0.94
N ALA A 410 38.94 12.62 2.03
CA ALA A 410 40.14 13.44 2.01
C ALA A 410 41.26 12.58 1.38
N GLY A 411 41.59 12.88 0.11
CA GLY A 411 42.79 12.30 -0.48
C GLY A 411 42.56 11.36 -1.66
N LYS A 412 42.26 11.92 -2.82
CA LYS A 412 42.76 11.45 -4.12
C LYS A 412 43.04 12.66 -5.00
N ASN A 413 43.93 13.49 -4.59
CA ASN A 413 44.74 14.38 -5.43
C ASN A 413 46.13 14.41 -4.78
N ALA A 414 46.96 13.44 -5.13
CA ALA A 414 48.38 13.45 -5.09
C ALA A 414 48.86 12.62 -6.28
#